data_9a2b5108534cf35d1051c43ea8450b5f
#
_entry.id   9a2b5108534cf35d1051c43ea8450b5f
#
_cell.length_a   1.000
_cell.length_b   1.000
_cell.length_c   1.000
_cell.angle_alpha   90.00
_cell.angle_beta   90.00
_cell.angle_gamma   90.00
#
_symmetry.space_group_name_H-M   'P 1'
#
loop_
_entity.id
_entity.type
_entity.pdbx_description
1 polymer ?
#
loop_
_entity_poly.entity_id
_entity_poly.type
_entity_poly.pdbx_seq_one_letter_code
_entity_poly.pdbx_strand_id
1 'polypeptide(L)'
;MPRYYLHIRNADDVLLDEEGIDLPDLNAARDLALASARELLGDAIKAGKGVVAESIVVADADGQELVIVPLEHALPNRFRD
;
A
#
# COMPACT_ATOMS: atom_id res chain seq x y z
N MET A 1 4.81 -20.63 -1.62
CA MET A 1 5.14 -19.19 -1.51
C MET A 1 4.38 -18.61 -0.32
N PRO A 2 4.99 -17.71 0.44
CA PRO A 2 4.27 -17.07 1.54
C PRO A 2 3.13 -16.20 1.03
N ARG A 3 2.12 -16.01 1.86
CA ARG A 3 0.98 -15.15 1.54
C ARG A 3 1.14 -13.83 2.28
N TYR A 4 1.00 -12.75 1.53
CA TYR A 4 1.08 -11.39 2.07
C TYR A 4 -0.27 -10.69 1.94
N TYR A 5 -0.54 -9.78 2.86
CA TYR A 5 -1.77 -9.01 2.91
C TYR A 5 -1.41 -7.54 2.82
N LEU A 6 -2.05 -6.83 1.91
CA LEU A 6 -1.78 -5.41 1.68
C LEU A 6 -2.98 -4.60 2.15
N HIS A 7 -2.90 -4.12 3.38
CA HIS A 7 -3.96 -3.30 3.96
C HIS A 7 -3.78 -1.84 3.59
N ILE A 8 -4.88 -1.12 3.44
CA ILE A 8 -4.84 0.33 3.18
C ILE A 8 -5.18 1.03 4.48
N ARG A 9 -4.27 1.85 4.97
CA ARG A 9 -4.44 2.58 6.23
C ARG A 9 -4.62 4.06 5.97
N ASN A 10 -5.60 4.67 6.64
CA ASN A 10 -5.73 6.12 6.72
C ASN A 10 -5.71 6.56 8.19
N ALA A 11 -5.92 7.86 8.46
CA ALA A 11 -5.80 8.39 9.82
C ALA A 11 -6.74 7.73 10.82
N ASP A 12 -7.94 7.36 10.37
CA ASP A 12 -9.02 6.92 11.27
C ASP A 12 -9.38 5.45 11.10
N ASP A 13 -8.90 4.80 10.05
CA ASP A 13 -9.42 3.49 9.68
C ASP A 13 -8.40 2.67 8.89
N VAL A 14 -8.66 1.38 8.78
CA VAL A 14 -7.86 0.45 7.98
C VAL A 14 -8.80 -0.38 7.13
N LEU A 15 -8.58 -0.36 5.82
CA LEU A 15 -9.27 -1.26 4.91
C LEU A 15 -8.43 -2.54 4.81
N LEU A 16 -8.96 -3.62 5.39
CA LEU A 16 -8.24 -4.89 5.43
C LEU A 16 -8.31 -5.63 4.11
N ASP A 17 -7.17 -6.16 3.68
CA ASP A 17 -7.12 -7.15 2.60
C ASP A 17 -7.41 -8.50 3.21
N GLU A 18 -8.55 -9.09 2.88
CA GLU A 18 -8.99 -10.36 3.47
C GLU A 18 -8.52 -11.58 2.68
N GLU A 19 -8.09 -11.40 1.44
CA GLU A 19 -7.72 -12.50 0.57
C GLU A 19 -6.22 -12.77 0.54
N GLY A 20 -5.44 -11.70 0.53
CA GLY A 20 -4.01 -11.80 0.40
C GLY A 20 -3.55 -12.21 -1.01
N ILE A 21 -2.25 -12.31 -1.17
CA ILE A 21 -1.64 -12.74 -2.42
C ILE A 21 -0.36 -13.52 -2.12
N ASP A 22 -0.13 -14.59 -2.87
CA ASP A 22 1.06 -15.40 -2.75
C ASP A 22 2.18 -14.77 -3.58
N LEU A 23 3.29 -14.45 -2.92
CA LEU A 23 4.45 -13.83 -3.54
C LEU A 23 5.72 -14.51 -3.07
N PRO A 24 6.80 -14.50 -3.88
CA PRO A 24 8.01 -15.22 -3.54
C PRO A 24 8.73 -14.70 -2.29
N ASP A 25 8.70 -13.38 -2.07
CA ASP A 25 9.40 -12.78 -0.93
C ASP A 25 8.82 -11.41 -0.58
N LEU A 26 9.37 -10.83 0.48
CA LEU A 26 8.92 -9.53 0.98
C LEU A 26 9.22 -8.40 -0.02
N ASN A 27 10.30 -8.50 -0.79
CA ASN A 27 10.62 -7.50 -1.80
C ASN A 27 9.53 -7.43 -2.87
N ALA A 28 9.03 -8.58 -3.31
CA ALA A 28 7.92 -8.64 -4.26
C ALA A 28 6.66 -8.00 -3.68
N ALA A 29 6.37 -8.25 -2.40
CA ALA A 29 5.23 -7.65 -1.72
C ALA A 29 5.37 -6.13 -1.61
N ARG A 30 6.57 -5.64 -1.32
CA ARG A 30 6.86 -4.21 -1.25
C ARG A 30 6.69 -3.54 -2.62
N ASP A 31 7.18 -4.18 -3.68
CA ASP A 31 7.03 -3.66 -5.04
C ASP A 31 5.56 -3.56 -5.43
N LEU A 32 4.77 -4.58 -5.08
CA LEU A 32 3.34 -4.56 -5.33
C LEU A 32 2.65 -3.45 -4.53
N ALA A 33 3.05 -3.25 -3.29
CA ALA A 33 2.51 -2.17 -2.45
C ALA A 33 2.80 -0.79 -3.06
N LEU A 34 4.00 -0.59 -3.59
CA LEU A 34 4.35 0.65 -4.28
C LEU A 34 3.50 0.86 -5.54
N ALA A 35 3.31 -0.18 -6.32
CA ALA A 35 2.46 -0.11 -7.51
C ALA A 35 1.02 0.22 -7.13
N SER A 36 0.51 -0.40 -6.07
CA SER A 36 -0.83 -0.13 -5.57
C SER A 36 -0.98 1.31 -5.08
N ALA A 37 0.06 1.83 -4.40
CA ALA A 37 0.07 3.22 -3.96
C ALA A 37 -0.01 4.19 -5.15
N ARG A 38 0.71 3.89 -6.23
CA ARG A 38 0.65 4.71 -7.45
C ARG A 38 -0.75 4.69 -8.07
N GLU A 39 -1.41 3.55 -8.09
CA GLU A 39 -2.77 3.44 -8.60
C GLU A 39 -3.75 4.25 -7.76
N LEU A 40 -3.64 4.19 -6.44
CA LEU A 40 -4.51 4.96 -5.54
C LEU A 40 -4.34 6.47 -5.76
N LEU A 41 -3.10 6.93 -5.89
CA LEU A 41 -2.81 8.33 -6.17
C LEU A 41 -3.36 8.75 -7.53
N GLY A 42 -3.13 7.93 -8.56
CA GLY A 42 -3.62 8.21 -9.92
C GLY A 42 -5.13 8.30 -9.97
N ASP A 43 -5.83 7.38 -9.32
CA ASP A 43 -7.29 7.38 -9.28
C ASP A 43 -7.83 8.61 -8.56
N ALA A 44 -7.21 9.00 -7.45
CA ALA A 44 -7.61 10.21 -6.72
C ALA A 44 -7.43 11.47 -7.56
N ILE A 45 -6.33 11.56 -8.30
CA ILE A 45 -6.07 12.69 -9.19
C ILE A 45 -7.13 12.75 -10.29
N LYS A 46 -7.41 11.63 -10.95
CA LYS A 46 -8.42 11.57 -12.02
C LYS A 46 -9.81 11.92 -11.53
N ALA A 47 -10.13 11.52 -10.32
CA ALA A 47 -11.45 11.80 -9.73
C ALA A 47 -11.57 13.23 -9.18
N GLY A 48 -10.47 13.97 -9.11
CA GLY A 48 -10.46 15.31 -8.52
C GLY A 48 -10.67 15.30 -7.03
N LYS A 49 -10.38 14.19 -6.37
CA LYS A 49 -10.57 14.02 -4.92
C LYS A 49 -9.23 14.10 -4.20
N GLY A 50 -9.27 14.46 -2.94
CA GLY A 50 -8.11 14.37 -2.08
C GLY A 50 -7.74 12.91 -1.83
N VAL A 51 -6.45 12.65 -1.58
CA VAL A 51 -5.99 11.32 -1.23
C VAL A 51 -6.32 11.06 0.24
N VAL A 52 -7.14 10.04 0.49
CA VAL A 52 -7.61 9.69 1.83
C VAL A 52 -6.67 8.71 2.53
N ALA A 53 -6.08 7.79 1.76
CA ALA A 53 -5.18 6.78 2.32
C ALA A 53 -3.82 7.39 2.65
N GLU A 54 -3.23 6.96 3.77
CA GLU A 54 -1.90 7.42 4.19
C GLU A 54 -0.80 6.44 3.81
N SER A 55 -1.09 5.14 3.91
CA SER A 55 -0.07 4.12 3.67
C SER A 55 -0.69 2.79 3.27
N ILE A 56 0.15 1.94 2.70
CA ILE A 56 -0.17 0.53 2.50
C ILE A 56 0.69 -0.27 3.46
N VAL A 57 0.06 -1.16 4.22
CA VAL A 57 0.72 -2.00 5.21
C VAL A 57 0.80 -3.42 4.67
N VAL A 58 2.01 -3.93 4.53
CA VAL A 58 2.24 -5.32 4.15
C VAL A 58 2.32 -6.15 5.41
N ALA A 59 1.44 -7.14 5.54
CA ALA A 59 1.39 -8.02 6.69
C ALA A 59 1.48 -9.49 6.27
N ASP A 60 1.87 -10.35 7.21
CA ASP A 60 1.87 -11.80 6.98
C ASP A 60 0.54 -12.42 7.40
N ALA A 61 0.44 -13.76 7.29
CA ALA A 61 -0.78 -14.49 7.62
C ALA A 61 -1.12 -14.43 9.12
N ASP A 62 -0.15 -14.14 9.96
CA ASP A 62 -0.35 -14.00 11.41
C ASP A 62 -0.78 -12.59 11.80
N GLY A 63 -0.89 -11.69 10.83
CA GLY A 63 -1.26 -10.31 11.08
C GLY A 63 -0.10 -9.40 11.48
N GLN A 64 1.11 -9.92 11.43
CA GLN A 64 2.29 -9.12 11.75
C GLN A 64 2.60 -8.14 10.62
N GLU A 65 2.73 -6.88 10.94
CA GLU A 65 3.09 -5.85 9.98
C GLU A 65 4.59 -5.96 9.66
N LEU A 66 4.89 -6.16 8.39
CA LEU A 66 6.26 -6.38 7.92
C LEU A 66 6.88 -5.14 7.30
N VAL A 67 6.08 -4.40 6.53
CA VAL A 67 6.53 -3.17 5.86
C VAL A 67 5.36 -2.19 5.81
N ILE A 68 5.67 -0.92 6.01
CA ILE A 68 4.70 0.17 5.80
C ILE A 68 5.21 1.01 4.65
N VAL A 69 4.37 1.18 3.62
CA VAL A 69 4.70 1.98 2.44
C VAL A 69 3.82 3.24 2.46
N PRO A 70 4.35 4.38 2.88
CA PRO A 70 3.59 5.64 2.80
C PRO A 70 3.25 5.98 1.36
N LEU A 71 2.04 6.48 1.11
CA LEU A 71 1.65 6.85 -0.25
C LEU A 71 2.56 7.91 -0.86
N GLU A 72 3.10 8.81 -0.05
CA GLU A 72 4.04 9.83 -0.53
C GLU A 72 5.27 9.22 -1.20
N HIS A 73 5.68 7.99 -0.85
CA HIS A 73 6.80 7.31 -1.49
C HIS A 73 6.53 6.93 -2.94
N ALA A 74 5.27 6.94 -3.37
CA ALA A 74 4.89 6.67 -4.75
C ALA A 74 4.99 7.92 -5.62
N LEU A 75 5.14 9.11 -5.03
CA LEU A 75 5.29 10.35 -5.78
C LEU A 75 6.70 10.44 -6.36
N PRO A 76 6.85 11.05 -7.57
CA PRO A 76 8.19 11.38 -8.09
C PRO A 76 8.95 12.27 -7.11
N ASN A 77 10.28 12.13 -7.09
CA ASN A 77 11.13 12.88 -6.16
C ASN A 77 10.90 14.39 -6.19
N ARG A 78 10.61 14.96 -7.36
CA ARG A 78 10.36 16.40 -7.50
C ARG A 78 9.12 16.90 -6.77
N PHE A 79 8.24 16.00 -6.33
CA PHE A 79 7.02 16.33 -5.59
C PHE A 79 7.08 15.94 -4.11
N ARG A 80 8.23 15.41 -3.68
CA ARG A 80 8.44 15.04 -2.27
C ARG A 80 9.35 16.07 -1.60
N ASP A 81 9.02 16.36 -0.35
CA ASP A 81 9.85 17.22 0.50
C ASP A 81 11.02 16.44 1.09
#